data_e765cbd0f120d6dca8346b7e2b21a7cf
#
_entry.id   e765cbd0f120d6dca8346b7e2b21a7cf
#
_cell.length_a   1.000
_cell.length_b   1.000
_cell.length_c   1.000
_cell.angle_alpha   90.00
_cell.angle_beta   90.00
_cell.angle_gamma   90.00
#
_symmetry.space_group_name_H-M   'P 1'
#
loop_
_entity.id
_entity.type
_entity.pdbx_description
1 polymer ?
#
loop_
_entity_poly.entity_id
_entity_poly.type
_entity_poly.pdbx_seq_one_letter_code
_entity_poly.pdbx_strand_id
1 'polypeptide(L)'
;KPPFKNTWAKRRKNMTEQELMQQRGKLFSHFKGDLYLLLDIALHTETNETLVIYKALYGNAAVYARPLALFISEVDREKYPDVAQTYRFELLTD
;
A
#
# COMPACT_ATOMS: atom_id res chain seq x y z
N LYS A 1 -5.19 -21.09 -12.66
CA LYS A 1 -4.22 -20.53 -11.80
C LYS A 1 -3.81 -19.13 -12.26
N PRO A 2 -3.74 -18.19 -11.38
CA PRO A 2 -3.37 -16.85 -11.79
C PRO A 2 -1.93 -16.84 -12.33
N PRO A 3 -1.64 -15.95 -13.28
CA PRO A 3 -0.31 -15.87 -13.84
C PRO A 3 0.74 -15.46 -12.81
N PHE A 4 0.29 -14.83 -11.73
CA PHE A 4 1.20 -14.51 -10.65
C PHE A 4 0.46 -14.60 -9.34
N LYS A 5 1.19 -14.63 -8.29
CA LYS A 5 0.63 -14.60 -6.96
C LYS A 5 1.05 -13.35 -6.25
N ASN A 6 0.11 -12.80 -5.50
CA ASN A 6 0.46 -11.75 -4.56
C ASN A 6 0.96 -12.44 -3.30
N THR A 7 2.25 -12.72 -3.27
CA THR A 7 2.81 -13.45 -2.14
C THR A 7 2.80 -12.64 -0.86
N TRP A 8 2.66 -11.33 -0.96
CA TRP A 8 2.59 -10.47 0.22
C TRP A 8 1.32 -10.74 1.01
N ALA A 9 0.21 -10.98 0.31
CA ALA A 9 -1.07 -11.22 0.97
C ALA A 9 -1.09 -12.54 1.72
N LYS A 10 -0.15 -13.43 1.43
CA LYS A 10 -0.09 -14.73 2.09
C LYS A 10 0.79 -14.73 3.31
N ARG A 11 1.49 -13.67 3.57
CA ARG A 11 2.34 -13.55 4.74
C ARG A 11 1.51 -13.23 5.96
N ARG A 12 2.06 -13.55 7.14
CA ARG A 12 1.42 -13.18 8.38
C ARG A 12 1.46 -11.70 8.62
N LYS A 13 2.50 -11.03 8.11
CA LYS A 13 2.56 -9.58 8.14
C LYS A 13 2.87 -9.06 6.77
N ASN A 14 2.50 -7.82 6.56
CA ASN A 14 2.72 -7.13 5.30
C ASN A 14 4.20 -6.79 5.15
N MET A 15 4.50 -6.03 4.11
CA MET A 15 5.86 -5.62 3.81
C MET A 15 6.50 -4.83 4.94
N THR A 16 7.81 -5.00 5.10
CA THR A 16 8.60 -4.12 5.96
C THR A 16 8.89 -2.83 5.21
N GLU A 17 9.46 -1.87 5.93
CA GLU A 17 9.87 -0.62 5.31
C GLU A 17 10.88 -0.85 4.19
N GLN A 18 11.87 -1.73 4.42
CA GLN A 18 12.87 -2.02 3.40
C GLN A 18 12.28 -2.65 2.17
N GLU A 19 11.35 -3.57 2.37
CA GLU A 19 10.68 -4.21 1.23
C GLU A 19 9.88 -3.20 0.44
N LEU A 20 9.16 -2.33 1.12
CA LEU A 20 8.36 -1.32 0.46
C LEU A 20 9.24 -0.34 -0.32
N MET A 21 10.38 0.00 0.23
CA MET A 21 11.33 0.89 -0.42
C MET A 21 11.76 0.35 -1.79
N GLN A 22 11.86 -0.97 -1.91
CA GLN A 22 12.23 -1.60 -3.17
C GLN A 22 11.10 -1.63 -4.17
N GLN A 23 9.89 -1.31 -3.75
CA GLN A 23 8.73 -1.32 -4.63
C GLN A 23 8.40 0.08 -5.18
N ARG A 24 9.29 1.05 -4.98
CA ARG A 24 9.08 2.39 -5.53
C ARG A 24 8.92 2.32 -7.03
N GLY A 25 7.98 3.08 -7.56
CA GLY A 25 7.67 3.09 -8.98
C GLY A 25 6.70 2.00 -9.40
N LYS A 26 6.18 1.22 -8.47
CA LYS A 26 5.27 0.13 -8.79
C LYS A 26 3.85 0.47 -8.36
N LEU A 27 2.91 -0.29 -8.91
CA LEU A 27 1.49 -0.05 -8.70
C LEU A 27 0.97 -0.84 -7.51
N PHE A 28 0.09 -0.21 -6.75
CA PHE A 28 -0.59 -0.83 -5.64
C PHE A 28 -2.10 -0.70 -5.82
N SER A 29 -2.82 -1.69 -5.34
CA SER A 29 -4.27 -1.69 -5.34
C SER A 29 -4.76 -1.39 -3.94
N HIS A 30 -5.61 -0.37 -3.80
CA HIS A 30 -6.30 -0.09 -2.55
C HIS A 30 -7.50 -1.02 -2.46
N PHE A 31 -7.88 -1.41 -1.24
CA PHE A 31 -8.96 -2.38 -1.08
C PHE A 31 -10.29 -1.89 -1.64
N LYS A 32 -10.44 -0.59 -1.84
CA LYS A 32 -11.66 -0.03 -2.45
C LYS A 32 -11.61 -0.05 -3.97
N GLY A 33 -10.52 -0.57 -4.56
CA GLY A 33 -10.44 -0.78 -5.99
C GLY A 33 -9.59 0.20 -6.77
N ASP A 34 -9.18 1.30 -6.15
CA ASP A 34 -8.40 2.32 -6.85
C ASP A 34 -6.93 1.93 -6.92
N LEU A 35 -6.26 2.44 -7.95
CA LEU A 35 -4.84 2.18 -8.17
C LEU A 35 -4.00 3.37 -7.75
N TYR A 36 -2.84 3.07 -7.21
CA TYR A 36 -1.89 4.07 -6.76
C TYR A 36 -0.48 3.70 -7.19
N LEU A 37 0.34 4.71 -7.40
CA LEU A 37 1.74 4.54 -7.73
C LEU A 37 2.58 4.89 -6.50
N LEU A 38 3.39 3.96 -6.04
CA LEU A 38 4.27 4.22 -4.91
C LEU A 38 5.44 5.08 -5.40
N LEU A 39 5.58 6.26 -4.83
CA LEU A 39 6.63 7.19 -5.25
C LEU A 39 7.87 7.08 -4.39
N ASP A 40 7.71 7.12 -3.07
CA ASP A 40 8.87 7.14 -2.19
C ASP A 40 8.48 6.90 -0.75
N ILE A 41 9.49 6.78 0.09
CA ILE A 41 9.36 6.72 1.54
C ILE A 41 10.10 7.93 2.09
N ALA A 42 9.45 8.67 2.97
CA ALA A 42 10.00 9.92 3.48
C ALA A 42 9.93 9.96 5.00
N LEU A 43 10.76 10.79 5.59
CA LEU A 43 10.74 11.01 7.02
C LEU A 43 10.06 12.34 7.29
N HIS A 44 9.05 12.34 8.15
CA HIS A 44 8.40 13.57 8.59
C HIS A 44 9.35 14.26 9.57
N THR A 45 9.84 15.44 9.21
CA THR A 45 10.92 16.06 9.98
C THR A 45 10.46 16.53 11.36
N GLU A 46 9.16 16.77 11.55
CA GLU A 46 8.65 17.26 12.82
C GLU A 46 8.37 16.12 13.80
N THR A 47 7.89 14.99 13.30
CA THR A 47 7.44 13.89 14.17
C THR A 47 8.36 12.68 14.11
N ASN A 48 9.29 12.64 13.17
CA ASN A 48 10.12 11.48 12.87
C ASN A 48 9.33 10.26 12.42
N GLU A 49 8.09 10.48 11.99
CA GLU A 49 7.29 9.41 11.41
C GLU A 49 7.81 9.06 10.02
N THR A 50 7.82 7.77 9.71
CA THR A 50 8.06 7.32 8.35
C THR A 50 6.78 7.45 7.56
N LEU A 51 6.84 8.12 6.43
CA LEU A 51 5.68 8.36 5.58
C LEU A 51 5.86 7.67 4.24
N VAL A 52 4.76 7.14 3.72
CA VAL A 52 4.72 6.58 2.37
C VAL A 52 4.12 7.63 1.45
N ILE A 53 4.84 7.95 0.38
CA ILE A 53 4.42 8.96 -0.59
C ILE A 53 3.91 8.22 -1.82
N TYR A 54 2.67 8.48 -2.20
CA TYR A 54 2.06 7.74 -3.30
C TYR A 54 1.09 8.64 -4.06
N LYS A 55 0.83 8.26 -5.31
CA LYS A 55 0.05 9.09 -6.22
C LYS A 55 -1.17 8.34 -6.68
N ALA A 56 -2.31 8.99 -6.61
CA ALA A 56 -3.55 8.42 -7.14
C ALA A 56 -3.47 8.36 -8.66
N LEU A 57 -3.89 7.23 -9.23
CA LEU A 57 -3.95 7.07 -10.68
C LEU A 57 -5.39 7.24 -11.15
N TYR A 58 -6.08 8.18 -10.55
CA TYR A 58 -7.45 8.52 -10.89
C TYR A 58 -7.69 9.96 -10.46
N GLY A 59 -8.81 10.53 -10.89
CA GLY A 59 -9.18 11.88 -10.51
C GLY A 59 -8.13 12.89 -10.94
N ASN A 60 -7.72 13.73 -10.01
CA ASN A 60 -6.74 14.78 -10.30
C ASN A 60 -5.29 14.33 -10.06
N ALA A 61 -5.09 13.03 -9.91
CA ALA A 61 -3.75 12.47 -9.73
C ALA A 61 -3.01 13.05 -8.53
N ALA A 62 -3.71 13.22 -7.43
CA ALA A 62 -3.13 13.82 -6.23
C ALA A 62 -2.04 12.94 -5.63
N VAL A 63 -1.06 13.58 -5.03
CA VAL A 63 0.01 12.89 -4.31
C VAL A 63 -0.30 12.97 -2.82
N TYR A 64 -0.18 11.83 -2.15
CA TYR A 64 -0.53 11.72 -0.74
C TYR A 64 0.66 11.25 0.08
N ALA A 65 0.60 11.53 1.37
CA ALA A 65 1.54 11.02 2.35
C ALA A 65 0.73 10.34 3.45
N ARG A 66 1.09 9.10 3.76
CA ARG A 66 0.41 8.33 4.80
C ARG A 66 1.44 7.69 5.71
N PRO A 67 1.22 7.68 7.02
CA PRO A 67 2.15 6.98 7.91
C PRO A 67 2.33 5.53 7.49
N LEU A 68 3.57 5.06 7.54
CA LEU A 68 3.90 3.71 7.12
C LEU A 68 3.02 2.67 7.80
N ALA A 69 2.83 2.80 9.11
CA ALA A 69 2.05 1.83 9.86
C ALA A 69 0.63 1.70 9.31
N LEU A 70 0.07 2.79 8.83
CA LEU A 70 -1.28 2.77 8.27
C LEU A 70 -1.28 2.26 6.83
N PHE A 71 -0.24 2.59 6.07
CA PHE A 71 -0.17 2.14 4.68
C PHE A 71 -0.11 0.61 4.60
N ILE A 72 0.65 -0.01 5.49
CA ILE A 72 0.82 -1.47 5.49
C ILE A 72 -0.19 -2.18 6.37
N SER A 73 -1.17 -1.47 6.91
CA SER A 73 -2.14 -2.08 7.83
C SER A 73 -3.14 -2.97 7.09
N GLU A 74 -3.77 -3.84 7.85
CA GLU A 74 -4.84 -4.67 7.32
C GLU A 74 -6.12 -3.87 7.16
N VAL A 75 -6.99 -4.35 6.28
CA VAL A 75 -8.32 -3.79 6.12
C VAL A 75 -9.09 -3.96 7.43
N ASP A 76 -9.82 -2.92 7.82
CA ASP A 76 -10.66 -2.97 9.02
C ASP A 76 -11.86 -3.88 8.75
N ARG A 77 -11.82 -5.09 9.30
CA ARG A 77 -12.84 -6.10 9.05
C ARG A 77 -14.17 -5.79 9.71
N GLU A 78 -14.16 -4.98 10.74
CA GLU A 78 -15.42 -4.57 11.34
C GLU A 78 -16.20 -3.65 10.42
N LYS A 79 -15.46 -2.77 9.73
CA LYS A 79 -16.06 -1.81 8.85
C LYS A 79 -16.31 -2.38 7.44
N TYR A 80 -15.44 -3.29 7.01
CA TYR A 80 -15.50 -3.83 5.65
C TYR A 80 -15.38 -5.36 5.70
N PRO A 81 -16.40 -6.04 6.21
CA PRO A 81 -16.30 -7.50 6.45
C PRO A 81 -16.20 -8.34 5.18
N ASP A 82 -16.66 -7.81 4.05
CA ASP A 82 -16.76 -8.60 2.82
C ASP A 82 -15.63 -8.33 1.83
N VAL A 83 -14.65 -7.49 2.21
CA VAL A 83 -13.56 -7.17 1.30
C VAL A 83 -12.63 -8.36 1.18
N ALA A 84 -12.30 -8.74 -0.06
CA ALA A 84 -11.44 -9.90 -0.30
C ALA A 84 -9.98 -9.60 0.03
N GLN A 85 -9.55 -8.36 -0.17
CA GLN A 85 -8.17 -7.97 0.02
C GLN A 85 -7.84 -7.92 1.51
N THR A 86 -6.68 -8.47 1.88
CA THR A 86 -6.28 -8.54 3.29
C THR A 86 -5.72 -7.22 3.79
N TYR A 87 -4.84 -6.61 3.01
CA TYR A 87 -4.17 -5.38 3.43
C TYR A 87 -4.79 -4.19 2.71
N ARG A 88 -4.66 -3.03 3.35
CA ARG A 88 -5.21 -1.80 2.82
C ARG A 88 -4.68 -1.51 1.42
N PHE A 89 -3.38 -1.72 1.22
CA PHE A 89 -2.75 -1.59 -0.08
C PHE A 89 -1.98 -2.87 -0.38
N GLU A 90 -2.12 -3.41 -1.58
CA GLU A 90 -1.39 -4.60 -1.98
C GLU A 90 -0.71 -4.36 -3.31
N LEU A 91 0.52 -4.86 -3.41
CA LEU A 91 1.32 -4.72 -4.61
C LEU A 91 0.67 -5.46 -5.76
N LEU A 92 0.49 -4.73 -6.86
CA LEU A 92 0.05 -5.32 -8.12
C LEU A 92 1.30 -5.74 -8.85
N THR A 93 1.76 -6.91 -8.64
CA THR A 93 2.99 -7.20 -9.24
C THR A 93 2.90 -7.78 -10.55
N ASP A 94 3.86 -7.75 -11.07
CA ASP A 94 4.50 -8.18 -12.09
C ASP A 94 5.27 -9.38 -12.23
#